data_510bcb57b92b9dfe7618b434efcd3d23
#
_entry.id   510bcb57b92b9dfe7618b434efcd3d23
#
_cell.length_a   1.000
_cell.length_b   1.000
_cell.length_c   1.000
_cell.angle_alpha   90.00
_cell.angle_beta   90.00
_cell.angle_gamma   90.00
#
_symmetry.space_group_name_H-M   'P 1'
#
loop_
_entity.id
_entity.type
_entity.pdbx_description
1 polymer ?
#
loop_
_entity_poly.entity_id
_entity_poly.type
_entity_poly.pdbx_seq_one_letter_code
_entity_poly.pdbx_strand_id
1 'polypeptide(L)'
;MRIGFIHGVMNTDNTSISGETIDFGPCAFMDKYDPDTVFSSIDNFGRYAYSNQPQIAQWNLMQLAQTLLPIINPTSKRAAEIVRDIIKEFPELYKDYWLEYMRRKIGLLSSETKDLKLVQTLLDLMHQDGTDFTVTFRGLCDEALDGNGISNVRNLFRNSNLFDNWAKDWHSRLYRESVPPSISSDLMRRNNPTFIPRNHLVENSLTAAIEEDDFEPFEKLFNVLMTPYSQPNGQSEFTKPPEPSDQVYQTFCGT
;
A
#
# COMPACT_ATOMS: atom_id res chain seq x y z
N MET A 1 -1.05 3.42 -2.15
CA MET A 1 -0.64 3.50 -0.73
C MET A 1 -1.20 2.34 0.10
N ARG A 2 -2.49 2.01 0.04
CA ARG A 2 -3.16 1.04 0.92
C ARG A 2 -2.55 -0.38 0.92
N ILE A 3 -2.05 -0.85 -0.19
CA ILE A 3 -1.57 -2.23 -0.40
C ILE A 3 -0.08 -2.32 -0.77
N GLY A 4 0.69 -1.27 -0.53
CA GLY A 4 2.12 -1.25 -0.86
C GLY A 4 2.45 -1.04 -2.33
N PHE A 5 1.48 -0.59 -3.15
CA PHE A 5 1.70 -0.34 -4.57
C PHE A 5 2.52 0.92 -4.81
N ILE A 6 3.51 0.82 -5.69
CA ILE A 6 4.38 1.90 -6.16
C ILE A 6 4.27 1.95 -7.67
N HIS A 7 3.77 3.06 -8.19
CA HIS A 7 3.55 3.22 -9.64
C HIS A 7 4.88 3.33 -10.42
N GLY A 8 5.86 4.00 -9.84
CA GLY A 8 7.20 4.14 -10.40
C GLY A 8 7.39 5.29 -11.38
N VAL A 9 6.36 5.72 -12.13
CA VAL A 9 6.42 6.87 -13.04
C VAL A 9 5.07 7.60 -13.03
N MET A 10 4.88 8.52 -12.10
CA MET A 10 3.66 9.32 -11.97
C MET A 10 3.78 10.67 -12.68
N ASN A 11 4.14 10.66 -13.96
CA ASN A 11 4.07 11.84 -14.80
C ASN A 11 2.61 12.25 -15.05
N THR A 12 2.41 13.48 -15.55
CA THR A 12 1.08 13.99 -15.90
C THR A 12 0.38 13.19 -16.99
N ASP A 13 1.13 12.66 -17.94
CA ASP A 13 0.67 11.79 -19.02
C ASP A 13 0.26 10.38 -18.55
N ASN A 14 0.78 9.94 -17.40
CA ASN A 14 0.41 8.66 -16.76
C ASN A 14 -0.67 8.83 -15.67
N THR A 15 -1.33 10.00 -15.62
CA THR A 15 -2.34 10.28 -14.59
C THR A 15 -3.69 10.52 -15.24
N SER A 16 -4.62 9.57 -15.07
CA SER A 16 -5.99 9.69 -15.55
C SER A 16 -6.85 10.52 -14.61
N ILE A 17 -7.70 11.39 -15.17
CA ILE A 17 -8.70 12.14 -14.41
C ILE A 17 -9.80 11.25 -13.81
N SER A 18 -9.95 10.01 -14.30
CA SER A 18 -10.84 9.00 -13.73
C SER A 18 -10.34 8.45 -12.38
N GLY A 19 -9.07 8.70 -12.02
CA GLY A 19 -8.44 8.17 -10.82
C GLY A 19 -8.07 6.68 -10.92
N GLU A 20 -8.11 6.11 -12.12
CA GLU A 20 -7.69 4.73 -12.41
C GLU A 20 -6.27 4.70 -12.95
N THR A 21 -5.52 3.65 -12.61
CA THR A 21 -4.18 3.43 -13.18
C THR A 21 -4.32 2.93 -14.61
N ILE A 22 -3.66 3.59 -15.57
CA ILE A 22 -3.74 3.27 -17.00
C ILE A 22 -2.42 2.79 -17.59
N ASP A 23 -1.32 3.01 -16.90
CA ASP A 23 0.01 2.55 -17.27
C ASP A 23 0.65 1.81 -16.10
N PHE A 24 1.14 0.60 -16.37
CA PHE A 24 1.76 -0.30 -15.40
C PHE A 24 3.24 -0.55 -15.73
N GLY A 25 3.94 0.42 -16.30
CA GLY A 25 5.36 0.33 -16.66
C GLY A 25 6.24 -0.23 -15.54
N PRO A 26 7.06 0.56 -14.84
CA PRO A 26 7.95 0.06 -13.79
C PRO A 26 7.26 -0.07 -12.42
N CYS A 27 5.94 -0.34 -12.40
CA CYS A 27 5.21 -0.51 -11.15
C CYS A 27 5.62 -1.78 -10.41
N ALA A 28 5.53 -1.75 -9.09
CA ALA A 28 5.77 -2.91 -8.25
C ALA A 28 5.04 -2.80 -6.91
N PHE A 29 4.95 -3.92 -6.21
CA PHE A 29 4.44 -3.97 -4.84
C PHE A 29 5.60 -4.12 -3.86
N MET A 30 5.55 -3.32 -2.80
CA MET A 30 6.54 -3.33 -1.74
C MET A 30 6.43 -4.62 -0.91
N ASP A 31 7.54 -5.32 -0.72
CA ASP A 31 7.64 -6.43 0.22
C ASP A 31 7.87 -5.88 1.63
N LYS A 32 9.09 -5.50 1.98
CA LYS A 32 9.40 -4.86 3.26
C LYS A 32 8.88 -3.43 3.29
N TYR A 33 8.26 -3.03 4.40
CA TYR A 33 7.81 -1.65 4.53
C TYR A 33 9.00 -0.69 4.64
N ASP A 34 9.11 0.15 3.64
CA ASP A 34 10.05 1.26 3.62
C ASP A 34 9.39 2.44 2.87
N PRO A 35 9.15 3.59 3.54
CA PRO A 35 8.55 4.76 2.90
C PRO A 35 9.36 5.31 1.72
N ASP A 36 10.66 5.05 1.68
CA ASP A 36 11.56 5.55 0.65
C ASP A 36 11.79 4.55 -0.49
N THR A 37 11.04 3.44 -0.52
CA THR A 37 11.14 2.42 -1.58
C THR A 37 10.90 3.02 -2.96
N VAL A 38 11.85 2.79 -3.86
CA VAL A 38 11.82 3.14 -5.29
C VAL A 38 12.11 1.88 -6.09
N PHE A 39 11.27 1.58 -7.08
CA PHE A 39 11.51 0.45 -7.98
C PHE A 39 11.97 0.90 -9.38
N SER A 40 11.44 2.01 -9.87
CA SER A 40 11.77 2.50 -11.21
C SER A 40 13.27 2.75 -11.38
N SER A 41 13.89 2.07 -12.33
CA SER A 41 15.34 2.19 -12.62
C SER A 41 15.76 3.59 -13.08
N ILE A 42 14.81 4.39 -13.58
CA ILE A 42 15.06 5.77 -14.03
C ILE A 42 14.87 6.82 -12.94
N ASP A 43 14.30 6.46 -11.81
CA ASP A 43 14.06 7.39 -10.69
C ASP A 43 15.24 7.43 -9.72
N ASN A 44 16.29 8.13 -10.13
CA ASN A 44 17.53 8.25 -9.34
C ASN A 44 17.39 9.13 -8.08
N PHE A 45 16.31 9.89 -7.95
CA PHE A 45 16.11 10.87 -6.88
C PHE A 45 14.95 10.54 -5.95
N GLY A 46 14.30 9.40 -6.14
CA GLY A 46 13.14 8.99 -5.35
C GLY A 46 11.91 9.88 -5.53
N ARG A 47 11.79 10.52 -6.70
CA ARG A 47 10.63 11.37 -7.02
C ARG A 47 9.32 10.60 -6.84
N TYR A 48 9.31 9.34 -7.22
CA TYR A 48 8.15 8.44 -7.16
C TYR A 48 8.27 7.38 -6.07
N ALA A 49 9.09 7.64 -5.03
CA ALA A 49 9.14 6.79 -3.85
C ALA A 49 7.74 6.60 -3.25
N TYR A 50 7.52 5.50 -2.56
CA TYR A 50 6.22 5.17 -1.97
C TYR A 50 5.60 6.35 -1.21
N SER A 51 6.35 6.97 -0.29
CA SER A 51 5.86 8.10 0.51
C SER A 51 5.64 9.39 -0.28
N ASN A 52 6.27 9.55 -1.45
CA ASN A 52 6.17 10.74 -2.28
C ASN A 52 4.97 10.72 -3.23
N GLN A 53 4.33 9.56 -3.44
CA GLN A 53 3.20 9.42 -4.37
C GLN A 53 2.06 10.43 -4.14
N PRO A 54 1.65 10.75 -2.89
CA PRO A 54 0.61 11.76 -2.66
C PRO A 54 1.03 13.17 -3.09
N GLN A 55 2.28 13.55 -2.86
CA GLN A 55 2.80 14.86 -3.26
C GLN A 55 2.86 14.99 -4.79
N ILE A 56 3.23 13.92 -5.48
CA ILE A 56 3.25 13.90 -6.94
C ILE A 56 1.83 13.94 -7.51
N ALA A 57 0.86 13.25 -6.90
CA ALA A 57 -0.55 13.36 -7.27
C ALA A 57 -1.06 14.82 -7.13
N GLN A 58 -0.73 15.49 -6.02
CA GLN A 58 -1.04 16.91 -5.84
C GLN A 58 -0.39 17.79 -6.91
N TRP A 59 0.87 17.52 -7.24
CA TRP A 59 1.58 18.25 -8.29
C TRP A 59 0.91 18.06 -9.66
N ASN A 60 0.50 16.83 -10.01
CA ASN A 60 -0.21 16.54 -11.25
C ASN A 60 -1.56 17.28 -11.32
N LEU A 61 -2.31 17.32 -10.22
CA LEU A 61 -3.54 18.12 -10.14
C LEU A 61 -3.29 19.61 -10.33
N MET A 62 -2.17 20.13 -9.82
CA MET A 62 -1.77 21.52 -10.05
C MET A 62 -1.47 21.78 -11.54
N GLN A 63 -0.78 20.85 -12.23
CA GLN A 63 -0.51 20.97 -13.66
C GLN A 63 -1.83 20.99 -14.46
N LEU A 64 -2.74 20.07 -14.18
CA LEU A 64 -4.07 20.06 -14.79
C LEU A 64 -4.81 21.38 -14.54
N ALA A 65 -4.84 21.84 -13.30
CA ALA A 65 -5.54 23.08 -12.93
C ALA A 65 -4.98 24.32 -13.67
N GLN A 66 -3.68 24.37 -13.93
CA GLN A 66 -3.06 25.43 -14.72
C GLN A 66 -3.61 25.48 -16.16
N THR A 67 -3.87 24.33 -16.78
CA THR A 67 -4.46 24.28 -18.13
C THR A 67 -5.92 24.76 -18.15
N LEU A 68 -6.61 24.64 -17.01
CA LEU A 68 -8.02 25.00 -16.88
C LEU A 68 -8.26 26.47 -16.48
N LEU A 69 -7.20 27.24 -16.16
CA LEU A 69 -7.35 28.65 -15.72
C LEU A 69 -8.26 29.50 -16.62
N PRO A 70 -8.16 29.46 -17.97
CA PRO A 70 -9.01 30.26 -18.83
C PRO A 70 -10.50 29.91 -18.76
N ILE A 71 -10.82 28.69 -18.37
CA ILE A 71 -12.20 28.17 -18.23
C ILE A 71 -12.78 28.51 -16.85
N ILE A 72 -11.91 28.49 -15.81
CA ILE A 72 -12.31 28.74 -14.42
C ILE A 72 -12.77 30.19 -14.22
N ASN A 73 -12.02 31.16 -14.74
CA ASN A 73 -12.39 32.58 -14.65
C ASN A 73 -11.69 33.37 -15.74
N PRO A 74 -12.39 34.32 -16.40
CA PRO A 74 -11.79 35.18 -17.43
C PRO A 74 -10.66 36.08 -16.90
N THR A 75 -10.64 36.37 -15.60
CA THR A 75 -9.55 37.09 -14.94
C THR A 75 -8.51 36.11 -14.43
N SER A 76 -7.35 36.02 -15.07
CA SER A 76 -6.28 35.07 -14.76
C SER A 76 -5.86 35.09 -13.28
N LYS A 77 -5.78 36.28 -12.67
CA LYS A 77 -5.44 36.39 -11.22
C LYS A 77 -6.50 35.69 -10.35
N ARG A 78 -7.79 35.90 -10.64
CA ARG A 78 -8.87 35.29 -9.87
C ARG A 78 -8.93 33.79 -10.10
N ALA A 79 -8.72 33.31 -11.32
CA ALA A 79 -8.61 31.89 -11.61
C ALA A 79 -7.49 31.22 -10.80
N ALA A 80 -6.30 31.84 -10.77
CA ALA A 80 -5.15 31.33 -10.01
C ALA A 80 -5.40 31.30 -8.48
N GLU A 81 -6.12 32.28 -7.94
CA GLU A 81 -6.52 32.28 -6.52
C GLU A 81 -7.45 31.10 -6.20
N ILE A 82 -8.50 30.89 -7.03
CA ILE A 82 -9.45 29.77 -6.88
C ILE A 82 -8.70 28.43 -6.91
N VAL A 83 -7.84 28.21 -7.91
CA VAL A 83 -7.05 26.97 -8.04
C VAL A 83 -6.19 26.75 -6.81
N ARG A 84 -5.46 27.77 -6.36
CA ARG A 84 -4.60 27.66 -5.18
C ARG A 84 -5.39 27.27 -3.94
N ASP A 85 -6.57 27.87 -3.75
CA ASP A 85 -7.41 27.58 -2.59
C ASP A 85 -7.94 26.15 -2.58
N ILE A 86 -8.29 25.60 -3.76
CA ILE A 86 -8.73 24.22 -3.90
C ILE A 86 -7.56 23.24 -3.68
N ILE A 87 -6.42 23.47 -4.35
CA ILE A 87 -5.29 22.52 -4.29
C ILE A 87 -4.65 22.45 -2.89
N LYS A 88 -4.68 23.53 -2.13
CA LYS A 88 -4.16 23.51 -0.75
C LYS A 88 -4.95 22.62 0.21
N GLU A 89 -6.20 22.23 -0.13
CA GLU A 89 -7.00 21.30 0.66
C GLU A 89 -6.57 19.83 0.47
N PHE A 90 -5.89 19.53 -0.64
CA PHE A 90 -5.51 18.15 -1.00
C PHE A 90 -4.76 17.39 0.10
N PRO A 91 -3.73 17.95 0.78
CA PRO A 91 -2.99 17.21 1.81
C PRO A 91 -3.86 16.76 2.98
N GLU A 92 -4.79 17.59 3.45
CA GLU A 92 -5.69 17.22 4.55
C GLU A 92 -6.74 16.20 4.10
N LEU A 93 -7.33 16.39 2.92
CA LEU A 93 -8.25 15.40 2.32
C LEU A 93 -7.55 14.04 2.13
N TYR A 94 -6.34 14.04 1.59
CA TYR A 94 -5.56 12.82 1.42
C TYR A 94 -5.30 12.13 2.76
N LYS A 95 -4.86 12.89 3.79
CA LYS A 95 -4.58 12.38 5.14
C LYS A 95 -5.82 11.74 5.77
N ASP A 96 -6.98 12.38 5.63
CA ASP A 96 -8.24 11.85 6.18
C ASP A 96 -8.64 10.53 5.52
N TYR A 97 -8.60 10.45 4.18
CA TYR A 97 -8.86 9.21 3.45
C TYR A 97 -7.82 8.13 3.73
N TRP A 98 -6.53 8.51 3.78
CA TRP A 98 -5.47 7.57 4.11
C TRP A 98 -5.66 6.98 5.51
N LEU A 99 -5.97 7.83 6.50
CA LEU A 99 -6.19 7.38 7.88
C LEU A 99 -7.45 6.51 7.97
N GLU A 100 -8.51 6.82 7.24
CA GLU A 100 -9.72 5.98 7.16
C GLU A 100 -9.37 4.58 6.64
N TYR A 101 -8.60 4.47 5.56
CA TYR A 101 -8.15 3.17 5.05
C TYR A 101 -7.25 2.43 6.03
N MET A 102 -6.34 3.13 6.69
CA MET A 102 -5.45 2.52 7.68
C MET A 102 -6.22 2.01 8.91
N ARG A 103 -7.25 2.72 9.36
CA ARG A 103 -8.17 2.22 10.40
C ARG A 103 -8.79 0.88 9.99
N ARG A 104 -9.34 0.80 8.80
CA ARG A 104 -9.93 -0.45 8.28
C ARG A 104 -8.91 -1.58 8.22
N LYS A 105 -7.66 -1.29 7.85
CA LYS A 105 -6.57 -2.28 7.82
C LYS A 105 -6.24 -2.85 9.19
N ILE A 106 -6.45 -2.10 10.25
CA ILE A 106 -6.23 -2.54 11.65
C ILE A 106 -7.54 -2.78 12.42
N GLY A 107 -8.67 -2.94 11.72
CA GLY A 107 -9.95 -3.40 12.28
C GLY A 107 -10.78 -2.36 13.01
N LEU A 108 -10.52 -1.07 12.80
CA LEU A 108 -11.25 0.02 13.44
C LEU A 108 -12.43 0.48 12.57
N LEU A 109 -13.64 0.43 13.12
CA LEU A 109 -14.87 0.83 12.47
C LEU A 109 -15.20 2.31 12.73
N SER A 110 -14.78 2.83 13.89
CA SER A 110 -14.97 4.21 14.31
C SER A 110 -13.66 5.00 14.29
N SER A 111 -13.73 6.33 14.49
CA SER A 111 -12.56 7.20 14.51
C SER A 111 -12.31 7.75 15.90
N GLU A 112 -11.05 7.69 16.34
CA GLU A 112 -10.55 8.37 17.54
C GLU A 112 -9.33 9.23 17.19
N THR A 113 -9.09 10.27 18.00
CA THR A 113 -7.95 11.20 17.78
C THR A 113 -6.59 10.54 17.86
N LYS A 114 -6.47 9.43 18.60
CA LYS A 114 -5.21 8.69 18.76
C LYS A 114 -4.93 7.67 17.66
N ASP A 115 -5.88 7.43 16.75
CA ASP A 115 -5.72 6.40 15.71
C ASP A 115 -4.56 6.69 14.77
N LEU A 116 -4.31 7.97 14.44
CA LEU A 116 -3.17 8.36 13.62
C LEU A 116 -1.85 7.92 14.26
N LYS A 117 -1.69 8.15 15.57
CA LYS A 117 -0.48 7.74 16.27
C LYS A 117 -0.35 6.23 16.34
N LEU A 118 -1.45 5.51 16.54
CA LEU A 118 -1.45 4.05 16.59
C LEU A 118 -0.98 3.45 15.24
N VAL A 119 -1.51 3.95 14.13
CA VAL A 119 -1.09 3.55 12.78
C VAL A 119 0.37 3.89 12.53
N GLN A 120 0.77 5.12 12.83
CA GLN A 120 2.15 5.60 12.60
C GLN A 120 3.14 4.74 13.37
N THR A 121 2.87 4.45 14.66
CA THR A 121 3.75 3.61 15.49
C THR A 121 3.93 2.22 14.89
N LEU A 122 2.86 1.59 14.34
CA LEU A 122 3.01 0.32 13.64
C LEU A 122 3.92 0.43 12.43
N LEU A 123 3.70 1.44 11.59
CA LEU A 123 4.50 1.66 10.39
C LEU A 123 5.97 1.95 10.74
N ASP A 124 6.23 2.74 11.79
CA ASP A 124 7.59 3.01 12.27
C ASP A 124 8.29 1.72 12.73
N LEU A 125 7.60 0.85 13.45
CA LEU A 125 8.12 -0.47 13.87
C LEU A 125 8.40 -1.36 12.66
N MET A 126 7.49 -1.39 11.69
CA MET A 126 7.65 -2.15 10.45
C MET A 126 8.88 -1.68 9.67
N HIS A 127 9.06 -0.38 9.53
CA HIS A 127 10.21 0.20 8.84
C HIS A 127 11.52 -0.13 9.57
N GLN A 128 11.56 0.08 10.90
CA GLN A 128 12.73 -0.19 11.72
C GLN A 128 13.20 -1.65 11.65
N ASP A 129 12.26 -2.58 11.62
CA ASP A 129 12.55 -4.02 11.62
C ASP A 129 12.59 -4.64 10.22
N GLY A 130 12.17 -3.88 9.19
CA GLY A 130 12.10 -4.33 7.81
C GLY A 130 11.08 -5.45 7.60
N THR A 131 9.93 -5.36 8.27
CA THR A 131 8.88 -6.39 8.17
C THR A 131 8.12 -6.28 6.86
N ASP A 132 7.65 -7.42 6.35
CA ASP A 132 6.83 -7.47 5.14
C ASP A 132 5.48 -6.78 5.35
N PHE A 133 5.14 -5.86 4.43
CA PHE A 133 3.94 -5.05 4.52
C PHE A 133 2.66 -5.89 4.45
N THR A 134 2.57 -6.76 3.47
CA THR A 134 1.38 -7.58 3.22
C THR A 134 1.20 -8.64 4.31
N VAL A 135 2.28 -9.36 4.65
CA VAL A 135 2.24 -10.42 5.67
C VAL A 135 1.89 -9.83 7.05
N THR A 136 2.45 -8.67 7.41
CA THR A 136 2.13 -8.03 8.69
C THR A 136 0.65 -7.68 8.79
N PHE A 137 0.10 -6.93 7.84
CA PHE A 137 -1.31 -6.55 7.90
C PHE A 137 -2.27 -7.73 7.76
N ARG A 138 -1.90 -8.75 6.97
CA ARG A 138 -2.73 -9.95 6.86
C ARG A 138 -2.72 -10.77 8.13
N GLY A 139 -1.56 -10.94 8.77
CA GLY A 139 -1.43 -11.66 10.03
C GLY A 139 -2.19 -11.00 11.18
N LEU A 140 -2.25 -9.66 11.22
CA LEU A 140 -3.05 -8.93 12.22
C LEU A 140 -4.54 -9.28 12.15
N CYS A 141 -5.05 -9.77 11.00
CA CYS A 141 -6.46 -10.19 10.90
C CYS A 141 -6.77 -11.39 11.82
N ASP A 142 -5.84 -12.32 11.94
CA ASP A 142 -5.98 -13.51 12.79
C ASP A 142 -5.76 -13.13 14.26
N GLU A 143 -4.81 -12.23 14.52
CA GLU A 143 -4.55 -11.66 15.86
C GLU A 143 -5.79 -10.96 16.44
N ALA A 144 -6.51 -10.20 15.62
CA ALA A 144 -7.74 -9.52 16.03
C ALA A 144 -8.85 -10.50 16.45
N LEU A 145 -8.83 -11.73 15.90
CA LEU A 145 -9.84 -12.75 16.19
C LEU A 145 -9.57 -13.46 17.50
N ASP A 146 -8.34 -13.86 17.75
CA ASP A 146 -7.98 -14.78 18.84
C ASP A 146 -7.72 -14.09 20.18
N GLY A 147 -7.36 -12.80 20.16
CA GLY A 147 -7.17 -11.97 21.37
C GLY A 147 -6.08 -12.41 22.36
N ASN A 148 -5.52 -13.61 22.16
CA ASN A 148 -4.54 -14.26 23.01
C ASN A 148 -3.29 -14.73 22.25
N GLY A 149 -3.22 -14.44 20.94
CA GLY A 149 -2.18 -15.02 20.12
C GLY A 149 -0.84 -14.32 20.30
N ILE A 150 0.15 -15.03 20.80
CA ILE A 150 1.54 -14.80 20.38
C ILE A 150 1.53 -15.21 18.91
N SER A 151 1.12 -14.28 18.08
CA SER A 151 0.85 -14.56 16.69
C SER A 151 2.13 -14.68 15.90
N ASN A 152 2.01 -15.29 14.74
CA ASN A 152 3.06 -15.31 13.73
C ASN A 152 3.55 -13.89 13.41
N VAL A 153 2.70 -12.84 13.57
CA VAL A 153 3.06 -11.44 13.33
C VAL A 153 4.13 -10.95 14.30
N ARG A 154 4.04 -11.28 15.60
CA ARG A 154 5.05 -10.92 16.59
C ARG A 154 6.46 -11.37 16.19
N ASN A 155 6.55 -12.54 15.57
CA ASN A 155 7.83 -13.13 15.14
C ASN A 155 8.45 -12.41 13.93
N LEU A 156 7.70 -11.56 13.24
CA LEU A 156 8.23 -10.71 12.17
C LEU A 156 9.09 -9.57 12.72
N PHE A 157 8.87 -9.19 13.99
CA PHE A 157 9.56 -8.05 14.62
C PHE A 157 10.76 -8.52 15.43
N ARG A 158 11.92 -7.92 15.14
CA ARG A 158 13.17 -8.18 15.88
C ARG A 158 13.05 -7.73 17.33
N ASN A 159 12.43 -6.53 17.53
CA ASN A 159 12.14 -6.01 18.85
C ASN A 159 10.70 -6.31 19.25
N SER A 160 10.45 -7.57 19.60
CA SER A 160 9.12 -8.05 19.97
C SER A 160 8.48 -7.30 21.16
N ASN A 161 9.27 -6.73 22.06
CA ASN A 161 8.74 -5.93 23.19
C ASN A 161 8.08 -4.63 22.73
N LEU A 162 8.61 -3.98 21.71
CA LEU A 162 8.00 -2.78 21.13
C LEU A 162 6.70 -3.12 20.42
N PHE A 163 6.69 -4.22 19.67
CA PHE A 163 5.46 -4.74 19.07
C PHE A 163 4.42 -5.10 20.14
N ASP A 164 4.79 -5.77 21.22
CA ASP A 164 3.89 -6.14 22.32
C ASP A 164 3.24 -4.91 22.98
N ASN A 165 3.99 -3.81 23.12
CA ASN A 165 3.44 -2.57 23.65
C ASN A 165 2.45 -1.93 22.70
N TRP A 166 2.77 -1.89 21.40
CA TRP A 166 1.84 -1.43 20.38
C TRP A 166 0.58 -2.32 20.33
N ALA A 167 0.74 -3.64 20.38
CA ALA A 167 -0.37 -4.60 20.35
C ALA A 167 -1.33 -4.41 21.53
N LYS A 168 -0.83 -4.10 22.73
CA LYS A 168 -1.67 -3.76 23.90
C LYS A 168 -2.54 -2.52 23.64
N ASP A 169 -1.94 -1.47 23.07
CA ASP A 169 -2.66 -0.24 22.75
C ASP A 169 -3.72 -0.51 21.66
N TRP A 170 -3.36 -1.32 20.65
CA TRP A 170 -4.24 -1.71 19.56
C TRP A 170 -5.41 -2.57 20.06
N HIS A 171 -5.17 -3.61 20.87
CA HIS A 171 -6.23 -4.42 21.46
C HIS A 171 -7.16 -3.58 22.35
N SER A 172 -6.59 -2.66 23.15
CA SER A 172 -7.38 -1.71 23.95
C SER A 172 -8.26 -0.82 23.06
N ARG A 173 -7.77 -0.45 21.87
CA ARG A 173 -8.54 0.33 20.89
C ARG A 173 -9.62 -0.51 20.22
N LEU A 174 -9.33 -1.77 19.82
CA LEU A 174 -10.31 -2.71 19.29
C LEU A 174 -11.45 -2.97 20.29
N TYR A 175 -11.11 -3.15 21.56
CA TYR A 175 -12.11 -3.36 22.61
C TYR A 175 -13.14 -2.22 22.71
N ARG A 176 -12.71 -0.97 22.45
CA ARG A 176 -13.60 0.20 22.43
C ARG A 176 -14.56 0.24 21.23
N GLU A 177 -14.30 -0.52 20.19
CA GLU A 177 -15.26 -0.66 19.07
C GLU A 177 -16.58 -1.32 19.53
N SER A 178 -16.55 -2.05 20.66
CA SER A 178 -17.73 -2.70 21.23
C SER A 178 -18.46 -3.65 20.25
N VAL A 179 -17.72 -4.27 19.36
CA VAL A 179 -18.19 -5.28 18.40
C VAL A 179 -17.50 -6.62 18.66
N PRO A 180 -18.08 -7.76 18.24
CA PRO A 180 -17.38 -9.03 18.27
C PRO A 180 -16.06 -8.98 17.50
N PRO A 181 -14.98 -9.64 17.99
CA PRO A 181 -13.68 -9.69 17.31
C PRO A 181 -13.73 -10.12 15.84
N SER A 182 -14.69 -11.00 15.50
CA SER A 182 -14.91 -11.45 14.12
C SER A 182 -15.26 -10.32 13.16
N ILE A 183 -15.99 -9.30 13.62
CA ILE A 183 -16.37 -8.14 12.78
C ILE A 183 -15.13 -7.33 12.42
N SER A 184 -14.25 -7.04 13.39
CA SER A 184 -12.97 -6.36 13.14
C SER A 184 -12.05 -7.19 12.24
N SER A 185 -11.92 -8.50 12.50
CA SER A 185 -11.13 -9.42 11.66
C SER A 185 -11.66 -9.47 10.22
N ASP A 186 -12.97 -9.55 10.02
CA ASP A 186 -13.59 -9.56 8.69
C ASP A 186 -13.40 -8.23 7.96
N LEU A 187 -13.49 -7.09 8.66
CA LEU A 187 -13.15 -5.79 8.10
C LEU A 187 -11.71 -5.76 7.63
N MET A 188 -10.78 -6.24 8.46
CA MET A 188 -9.35 -6.30 8.14
C MET A 188 -9.10 -7.18 6.92
N ARG A 189 -9.67 -8.38 6.86
CA ARG A 189 -9.49 -9.32 5.74
C ARG A 189 -9.95 -8.75 4.40
N ARG A 190 -10.99 -7.92 4.39
CA ARG A 190 -11.47 -7.21 3.18
C ARG A 190 -10.57 -6.05 2.76
N ASN A 191 -9.70 -5.56 3.66
CA ASN A 191 -8.82 -4.42 3.40
C ASN A 191 -7.34 -4.80 3.32
N ASN A 192 -6.99 -6.05 3.66
CA ASN A 192 -5.64 -6.59 3.63
C ASN A 192 -5.59 -7.79 2.69
N PRO A 193 -5.01 -7.68 1.51
CA PRO A 193 -4.90 -8.79 0.58
C PRO A 193 -4.04 -9.91 1.19
N THR A 194 -4.35 -11.14 0.82
CA THR A 194 -3.49 -12.31 1.06
C THR A 194 -2.41 -12.40 -0.01
N PHE A 195 -2.80 -12.09 -1.24
CA PHE A 195 -1.96 -12.20 -2.41
C PHE A 195 -1.73 -10.82 -3.03
N ILE A 196 -0.49 -10.56 -3.38
CA ILE A 196 -0.08 -9.44 -4.24
C ILE A 196 0.79 -10.01 -5.36
N PRO A 197 0.93 -9.35 -6.51
CA PRO A 197 1.90 -9.76 -7.52
C PRO A 197 3.31 -9.41 -7.02
N ARG A 198 3.87 -10.30 -6.19
CA ARG A 198 5.23 -10.12 -5.66
C ARG A 198 6.23 -10.10 -6.81
N ASN A 199 7.16 -9.18 -6.77
CA ASN A 199 8.06 -8.93 -7.89
C ASN A 199 8.85 -10.19 -8.32
N HIS A 200 9.33 -11.00 -7.37
CA HIS A 200 10.02 -12.25 -7.70
C HIS A 200 9.13 -13.28 -8.40
N LEU A 201 7.82 -13.35 -8.06
CA LEU A 201 6.87 -14.24 -8.73
C LEU A 201 6.55 -13.74 -10.15
N VAL A 202 6.48 -12.41 -10.33
CA VAL A 202 6.30 -11.80 -11.65
C VAL A 202 7.51 -12.08 -12.52
N GLU A 203 8.74 -11.83 -12.02
CA GLU A 203 9.98 -12.09 -12.76
C GLU A 203 10.13 -13.57 -13.12
N ASN A 204 9.83 -14.48 -12.20
CA ASN A 204 9.84 -15.92 -12.47
C ASN A 204 8.84 -16.30 -13.58
N SER A 205 7.64 -15.71 -13.57
CA SER A 205 6.62 -15.95 -14.60
C SER A 205 7.05 -15.41 -15.96
N LEU A 206 7.68 -14.24 -15.99
CA LEU A 206 8.22 -13.65 -17.23
C LEU A 206 9.39 -14.45 -17.79
N THR A 207 10.31 -14.87 -16.93
CA THR A 207 11.47 -15.68 -17.32
C THR A 207 11.04 -17.00 -17.92
N ALA A 208 10.13 -17.74 -17.28
CA ALA A 208 9.59 -18.99 -17.79
C ALA A 208 8.92 -18.81 -19.16
N ALA A 209 8.12 -17.75 -19.33
CA ALA A 209 7.45 -17.46 -20.61
C ALA A 209 8.44 -17.10 -21.72
N ILE A 210 9.50 -16.35 -21.43
CA ILE A 210 10.47 -15.85 -22.44
C ILE A 210 11.49 -16.92 -22.80
N GLU A 211 12.04 -17.63 -21.81
CA GLU A 211 13.17 -18.55 -22.02
C GLU A 211 12.72 -19.99 -22.33
N GLU A 212 11.56 -20.41 -21.81
CA GLU A 212 11.09 -21.79 -21.86
C GLU A 212 9.78 -21.96 -22.63
N ASP A 213 9.15 -20.85 -23.09
CA ASP A 213 7.79 -20.84 -23.67
C ASP A 213 6.74 -21.48 -22.72
N ASP A 214 6.99 -21.39 -21.39
CA ASP A 214 6.15 -21.93 -20.34
C ASP A 214 5.32 -20.82 -19.67
N PHE A 215 4.01 -20.84 -19.91
CA PHE A 215 3.05 -19.89 -19.34
C PHE A 215 2.39 -20.39 -18.06
N GLU A 216 2.68 -21.62 -17.60
CA GLU A 216 2.03 -22.17 -16.40
C GLU A 216 2.26 -21.32 -15.13
N PRO A 217 3.47 -20.80 -14.83
CA PRO A 217 3.70 -19.91 -13.70
C PRO A 217 2.88 -18.63 -13.77
N PHE A 218 2.75 -18.03 -14.96
CA PHE A 218 1.91 -16.85 -15.18
C PHE A 218 0.44 -17.14 -14.92
N GLU A 219 -0.09 -18.23 -15.48
CA GLU A 219 -1.49 -18.62 -15.30
C GLU A 219 -1.81 -18.90 -13.82
N LYS A 220 -0.93 -19.58 -13.09
CA LYS A 220 -1.08 -19.83 -11.66
C LYS A 220 -1.14 -18.53 -10.88
N LEU A 221 -0.17 -17.61 -11.11
CA LEU A 221 -0.12 -16.31 -10.44
C LEU A 221 -1.36 -15.48 -10.78
N PHE A 222 -1.76 -15.42 -12.05
CA PHE A 222 -2.97 -14.73 -12.50
C PHE A 222 -4.22 -15.23 -11.78
N ASN A 223 -4.42 -16.56 -11.74
CA ASN A 223 -5.58 -17.16 -11.08
C ASN A 223 -5.66 -16.84 -9.60
N VAL A 224 -4.53 -16.81 -8.90
CA VAL A 224 -4.46 -16.43 -7.49
C VAL A 224 -4.83 -14.95 -7.30
N LEU A 225 -4.35 -14.09 -8.18
CA LEU A 225 -4.60 -12.65 -8.12
C LEU A 225 -6.02 -12.24 -8.52
N MET A 226 -6.80 -13.12 -9.13
CA MET A 226 -8.24 -12.89 -9.38
C MET A 226 -9.06 -12.84 -8.08
N THR A 227 -8.55 -13.42 -6.98
CA THR A 227 -9.19 -13.39 -5.66
C THR A 227 -8.20 -13.00 -4.55
N PRO A 228 -7.64 -11.78 -4.59
CA PRO A 228 -6.47 -11.40 -3.79
C PRO A 228 -6.74 -11.36 -2.28
N TYR A 229 -7.99 -11.33 -1.84
CA TYR A 229 -8.40 -11.30 -0.44
C TYR A 229 -8.84 -12.66 0.11
N SER A 230 -8.82 -13.72 -0.71
CA SER A 230 -9.22 -15.06 -0.27
C SER A 230 -8.21 -15.69 0.70
N GLN A 231 -8.62 -16.78 1.36
CA GLN A 231 -7.70 -17.59 2.16
C GLN A 231 -6.77 -18.40 1.24
N PRO A 232 -5.52 -18.66 1.67
CA PRO A 232 -4.51 -19.30 0.81
C PRO A 232 -4.68 -20.84 0.73
N ASN A 233 -5.86 -21.34 0.43
CA ASN A 233 -6.20 -22.77 0.39
C ASN A 233 -5.24 -23.59 -0.50
N GLY A 234 -4.10 -24.03 0.05
CA GLY A 234 -3.07 -24.77 -0.67
C GLY A 234 -2.14 -23.91 -1.55
N GLN A 235 -2.27 -22.58 -1.52
CA GLN A 235 -1.54 -21.62 -2.36
C GLN A 235 -0.55 -20.77 -1.53
N SER A 236 0.01 -21.37 -0.46
CA SER A 236 0.86 -20.64 0.49
C SER A 236 2.17 -20.13 -0.13
N GLU A 237 2.65 -20.73 -1.21
CA GLU A 237 3.83 -20.28 -1.95
C GLU A 237 3.68 -18.84 -2.46
N PHE A 238 2.48 -18.44 -2.90
CA PHE A 238 2.20 -17.09 -3.41
C PHE A 238 2.11 -16.01 -2.30
N THR A 239 2.09 -16.42 -1.04
CA THR A 239 2.05 -15.49 0.11
C THR A 239 3.43 -15.14 0.64
N LYS A 240 4.45 -15.95 0.33
CA LYS A 240 5.78 -15.83 0.92
C LYS A 240 6.53 -14.63 0.35
N PRO A 241 7.20 -13.85 1.22
CA PRO A 241 8.20 -12.87 0.76
C PRO A 241 9.32 -13.56 -0.02
N PRO A 242 10.05 -12.80 -0.88
CA PRO A 242 11.22 -13.33 -1.56
C PRO A 242 12.32 -13.74 -0.58
N GLU A 243 13.07 -14.77 -0.92
CA GLU A 243 14.36 -15.01 -0.29
C GLU A 243 15.32 -13.86 -0.64
N PRO A 244 16.37 -13.60 0.16
CA PRO A 244 17.30 -12.51 -0.11
C PRO A 244 17.96 -12.56 -1.50
N SER A 245 18.14 -13.75 -2.08
CA SER A 245 18.67 -13.97 -3.44
C SER A 245 17.68 -13.56 -4.54
N ASP A 246 16.39 -13.60 -4.25
CA ASP A 246 15.33 -13.46 -5.24
C ASP A 246 14.67 -12.07 -5.17
N GLN A 247 15.19 -11.20 -4.31
CA GLN A 247 14.66 -9.85 -4.13
C GLN A 247 14.89 -8.99 -5.35
N VAL A 248 13.81 -8.50 -5.95
CA VAL A 248 13.83 -7.54 -7.07
C VAL A 248 13.94 -6.13 -6.51
N TYR A 249 15.02 -5.44 -6.86
CA TYR A 249 15.29 -4.08 -6.39
C TYR A 249 14.92 -3.00 -7.39
N GLN A 250 14.83 -3.35 -8.67
CA GLN A 250 14.52 -2.40 -9.73
C GLN A 250 13.58 -3.01 -10.75
N THR A 251 12.70 -2.17 -11.28
CA THR A 251 11.82 -2.50 -12.39
C THR A 251 12.08 -1.55 -13.55
N PHE A 252 11.79 -2.02 -14.75
CA PHE A 252 12.11 -1.32 -15.98
C PHE A 252 10.84 -1.07 -16.78
N CYS A 253 10.77 0.08 -17.45
CA CYS A 253 9.81 0.33 -18.51
C CYS A 253 10.51 0.02 -19.84
N GLY A 254 9.93 -0.84 -20.64
CA GLY A 254 10.52 -1.29 -21.93
C GLY A 254 10.40 -0.27 -23.08
N THR A 255 10.21 1.03 -22.77
CA THR A 255 10.09 2.11 -23.75
C THR A 255 11.33 2.98 -23.78
#